data_9af4ce7aeec702b17938eb4b3105714c
#
_entry.id   9af4ce7aeec702b17938eb4b3105714c
#
_cell.length_a   1.000
_cell.length_b   1.000
_cell.length_c   1.000
_cell.angle_alpha   90.00
_cell.angle_beta   90.00
_cell.angle_gamma   90.00
#
_symmetry.space_group_name_H-M   'P 1'
#
loop_
_entity.id
_entity.type
_entity.pdbx_description
1 polymer ?
#
loop_
_entity_poly.entity_id
_entity_poly.type
_entity_poly.pdbx_seq_one_letter_code
_entity_poly.pdbx_strand_id
1 'polypeptide(L)'
;FAETLSINTTSPPPLAKSDGNGYQDRIAHEVFRRLGFDITINILPGERSLRNLDQGIDDATLVRIRGMENTYPNVVLVPEKVMDWTFVAFISDPSLKVTKWEDLSGKSIAFMNGWKIFEANAKKASDVTTTSNPEILFGLLAKGRTKIVLFEQWSGLQLINDLRLDDVMMQEPPLAVREMFMYVHKRHAALVPALAEALAAMKHDGAYKKIYNETLGQLLAAKAN
;
A
#
# COMPACT_ATOMS: atom_id res chain seq x y z
N PHE A 1 20.40 -6.85 25.29
CA PHE A 1 19.04 -6.65 24.77
C PHE A 1 19.17 -6.05 23.39
N ALA A 2 18.41 -6.55 22.38
CA ALA A 2 18.32 -5.92 21.08
C ALA A 2 17.73 -4.52 21.23
N GLU A 3 18.24 -3.55 20.48
CA GLU A 3 17.65 -2.23 20.40
C GLU A 3 16.29 -2.33 19.68
N THR A 4 15.24 -1.74 20.24
CA THR A 4 13.91 -1.74 19.65
C THR A 4 13.71 -0.43 18.89
N LEU A 5 13.45 -0.52 17.57
CA LEU A 5 13.19 0.63 16.72
C LEU A 5 11.69 0.83 16.49
N SER A 6 11.25 2.09 16.48
CA SER A 6 9.88 2.48 16.16
C SER A 6 9.72 2.68 14.65
N ILE A 7 8.90 1.87 14.03
CA ILE A 7 8.63 1.93 12.60
C ILE A 7 7.18 2.39 12.40
N ASN A 8 6.93 3.19 11.37
CA ASN A 8 5.56 3.51 11.01
C ASN A 8 5.20 3.11 9.58
N THR A 9 3.93 3.00 9.31
CA THR A 9 3.36 2.79 7.98
C THR A 9 2.02 3.49 7.84
N THR A 10 1.54 3.65 6.62
CA THR A 10 0.20 4.19 6.31
C THR A 10 -0.68 3.20 5.59
N SER A 11 -0.19 1.99 5.41
CA SER A 11 -0.86 0.98 4.61
C SER A 11 -2.05 0.37 5.35
N PRO A 12 -3.18 0.17 4.68
CA PRO A 12 -4.31 -0.57 5.23
C PRO A 12 -4.09 -2.08 5.14
N PRO A 13 -4.91 -2.89 5.82
CA PRO A 13 -4.94 -4.34 5.60
C PRO A 13 -5.15 -4.69 4.12
N PRO A 14 -4.57 -5.78 3.63
CA PRO A 14 -3.73 -6.79 4.29
C PRO A 14 -2.25 -6.43 4.34
N LEU A 15 -1.89 -5.24 3.87
CA LEU A 15 -0.51 -4.79 3.77
C LEU A 15 0.12 -4.55 5.15
N ALA A 16 -0.58 -3.81 6.02
CA ALA A 16 -0.23 -3.68 7.43
C ALA A 16 -1.45 -3.98 8.29
N LYS A 17 -1.25 -4.63 9.44
CA LYS A 17 -2.31 -5.03 10.37
C LYS A 17 -1.94 -4.67 11.80
N SER A 18 -2.94 -4.39 12.62
CA SER A 18 -2.73 -4.07 14.04
C SER A 18 -2.12 -5.21 14.85
N ASP A 19 -2.23 -6.45 14.38
CA ASP A 19 -1.62 -7.64 14.98
C ASP A 19 -0.18 -7.89 14.49
N GLY A 20 0.39 -7.03 13.62
CA GLY A 20 1.73 -7.15 13.07
C GLY A 20 1.91 -8.27 12.05
N ASN A 21 0.82 -8.87 11.55
CA ASN A 21 0.85 -10.01 10.62
C ASN A 21 0.53 -9.63 9.17
N GLY A 22 0.49 -8.34 8.83
CA GLY A 22 0.36 -7.87 7.47
C GLY A 22 1.60 -8.18 6.62
N TYR A 23 1.44 -8.11 5.32
CA TYR A 23 2.53 -8.39 4.38
C TYR A 23 3.77 -7.52 4.64
N GLN A 24 3.59 -6.21 4.77
CA GLN A 24 4.67 -5.26 5.03
C GLN A 24 5.24 -5.42 6.43
N ASP A 25 4.38 -5.71 7.42
CA ASP A 25 4.81 -5.94 8.79
C ASP A 25 5.81 -7.09 8.86
N ARG A 26 5.48 -8.21 8.21
CA ARG A 26 6.34 -9.40 8.17
C ARG A 26 7.64 -9.17 7.41
N ILE A 27 7.62 -8.39 6.31
CA ILE A 27 8.83 -8.00 5.60
C ILE A 27 9.72 -7.14 6.50
N ALA A 28 9.16 -6.14 7.18
CA ALA A 28 9.91 -5.27 8.08
C ALA A 28 10.52 -6.07 9.24
N HIS A 29 9.73 -6.90 9.91
CA HIS A 29 10.24 -7.75 11.00
C HIS A 29 11.41 -8.61 10.52
N GLU A 30 11.34 -9.24 9.35
CA GLU A 30 12.42 -10.08 8.85
C GLU A 30 13.67 -9.27 8.46
N VAL A 31 13.51 -8.10 7.81
CA VAL A 31 14.64 -7.22 7.45
C VAL A 31 15.40 -6.79 8.70
N PHE A 32 14.70 -6.23 9.71
CA PHE A 32 15.33 -5.72 10.92
C PHE A 32 15.88 -6.85 11.80
N ARG A 33 15.21 -8.00 11.89
CA ARG A 33 15.71 -9.20 12.58
C ARG A 33 17.05 -9.67 12.02
N ARG A 34 17.26 -9.60 10.70
CA ARG A 34 18.55 -9.96 10.07
C ARG A 34 19.69 -9.03 10.51
N LEU A 35 19.37 -7.83 10.92
CA LEU A 35 20.33 -6.85 11.42
C LEU A 35 20.44 -6.88 12.97
N GLY A 36 19.69 -7.75 13.65
CA GLY A 36 19.71 -7.87 15.11
C GLY A 36 18.87 -6.84 15.86
N PHE A 37 17.91 -6.19 15.18
CA PHE A 37 16.99 -5.23 15.81
C PHE A 37 15.60 -5.85 16.04
N ASP A 38 15.00 -5.51 17.16
CA ASP A 38 13.57 -5.65 17.38
C ASP A 38 12.85 -4.40 16.85
N ILE A 39 11.59 -4.54 16.44
CA ILE A 39 10.81 -3.39 15.95
C ILE A 39 9.39 -3.38 16.51
N THR A 40 8.83 -2.17 16.63
CA THR A 40 7.40 -1.94 16.80
C THR A 40 6.87 -1.21 15.56
N ILE A 41 5.65 -1.57 15.11
CA ILE A 41 5.06 -0.97 13.91
C ILE A 41 3.78 -0.23 14.29
N ASN A 42 3.69 1.05 13.89
CA ASN A 42 2.56 1.93 14.14
C ASN A 42 1.89 2.33 12.81
N ILE A 43 0.59 2.13 12.68
CA ILE A 43 -0.17 2.58 11.52
C ILE A 43 -0.60 4.03 11.76
N LEU A 44 -0.16 4.96 10.91
CA LEU A 44 -0.37 6.39 11.05
C LEU A 44 -0.96 7.01 9.77
N PRO A 45 -1.70 8.13 9.85
CA PRO A 45 -2.06 8.92 8.68
C PRO A 45 -0.82 9.42 7.91
N GLY A 46 -0.92 9.54 6.58
CA GLY A 46 0.20 9.76 5.67
C GLY A 46 1.12 10.92 6.04
N GLU A 47 0.56 12.10 6.30
CA GLU A 47 1.30 13.29 6.67
C GLU A 47 1.97 13.14 8.05
N ARG A 48 1.24 12.58 9.03
CA ARG A 48 1.78 12.36 10.38
C ARG A 48 2.95 11.38 10.37
N SER A 49 2.86 10.33 9.57
CA SER A 49 3.93 9.35 9.43
C SER A 49 5.24 9.98 8.96
N LEU A 50 5.20 10.84 7.92
CA LEU A 50 6.39 11.51 7.41
C LEU A 50 6.93 12.58 8.38
N ARG A 51 6.05 13.33 9.04
CA ARG A 51 6.48 14.29 10.07
C ARG A 51 7.13 13.61 11.27
N ASN A 52 6.55 12.52 11.76
CA ASN A 52 7.15 11.75 12.85
C ASN A 52 8.54 11.26 12.47
N LEU A 53 8.70 10.73 11.25
CA LEU A 53 10.00 10.29 10.76
C LEU A 53 11.00 11.45 10.65
N ASP A 54 10.60 12.58 10.06
CA ASP A 54 11.47 13.75 9.89
C ASP A 54 11.91 14.37 11.22
N GLN A 55 11.02 14.33 12.23
CA GLN A 55 11.31 14.80 13.60
C GLN A 55 12.07 13.79 14.46
N GLY A 56 12.31 12.57 13.95
CA GLY A 56 12.98 11.49 14.69
C GLY A 56 12.15 10.91 15.83
N ILE A 57 10.81 11.06 15.79
CA ILE A 57 9.89 10.37 16.71
C ILE A 57 9.85 8.89 16.36
N ASP A 58 9.76 8.58 15.07
CA ASP A 58 9.91 7.22 14.54
C ASP A 58 11.29 7.06 13.87
N ASP A 59 11.80 5.83 13.82
CA ASP A 59 13.11 5.47 13.28
C ASP A 59 13.06 5.21 11.78
N ALA A 60 11.94 4.64 11.28
CA ALA A 60 11.72 4.35 9.86
C ALA A 60 10.23 4.43 9.47
N THR A 61 9.98 4.52 8.16
CA THR A 61 8.67 4.30 7.55
C THR A 61 8.78 3.28 6.42
N LEU A 62 7.78 2.39 6.29
CA LEU A 62 7.94 1.18 5.45
C LEU A 62 7.80 1.44 3.96
N VAL A 63 6.81 2.24 3.55
CA VAL A 63 6.44 2.34 2.12
C VAL A 63 6.15 3.78 1.71
N ARG A 64 7.05 4.32 0.90
CA ARG A 64 6.95 5.65 0.29
C ARG A 64 7.48 5.61 -1.14
N ILE A 65 6.98 6.49 -1.98
CA ILE A 65 7.59 6.76 -3.28
C ILE A 65 8.97 7.43 -3.09
N ARG A 66 9.79 7.44 -4.13
CA ARG A 66 11.05 8.20 -4.14
C ARG A 66 10.79 9.70 -4.05
N GLY A 67 11.77 10.44 -3.51
CA GLY A 67 11.79 11.90 -3.49
C GLY A 67 11.23 12.52 -2.22
N MET A 68 10.97 11.74 -1.15
CA MET A 68 10.48 12.28 0.12
C MET A 68 11.52 13.21 0.78
N GLU A 69 12.81 12.96 0.58
CA GLU A 69 13.94 13.77 1.05
C GLU A 69 13.92 15.21 0.52
N ASN A 70 13.23 15.48 -0.57
CA ASN A 70 13.06 16.83 -1.10
C ASN A 70 12.16 17.73 -0.21
N THR A 71 11.25 17.11 0.55
CA THR A 71 10.32 17.82 1.44
C THR A 71 10.66 17.63 2.90
N TYR A 72 11.24 16.47 3.24
CA TYR A 72 11.58 16.06 4.61
C TYR A 72 13.10 15.86 4.72
N PRO A 73 13.86 16.88 5.16
CA PRO A 73 15.34 16.89 5.02
C PRO A 73 16.06 15.92 5.97
N ASN A 74 15.36 15.34 6.92
CA ASN A 74 15.93 14.41 7.89
C ASN A 74 15.63 12.93 7.56
N VAL A 75 15.05 12.65 6.38
CA VAL A 75 14.78 11.27 5.97
C VAL A 75 15.76 10.81 4.90
N VAL A 76 16.12 9.53 4.94
CA VAL A 76 17.07 8.90 4.01
C VAL A 76 16.43 7.69 3.37
N LEU A 77 16.46 7.62 2.04
CA LEU A 77 15.96 6.51 1.26
C LEU A 77 16.80 5.24 1.46
N VAL A 78 16.17 4.11 1.70
CA VAL A 78 16.76 2.78 1.52
C VAL A 78 16.60 2.38 0.05
N PRO A 79 17.69 2.26 -0.76
CA PRO A 79 17.62 2.18 -2.22
C PRO A 79 17.23 0.80 -2.77
N GLU A 80 16.59 -0.03 -1.98
CA GLU A 80 16.03 -1.32 -2.39
C GLU A 80 14.51 -1.27 -2.30
N LYS A 81 13.82 -1.65 -3.39
CA LYS A 81 12.36 -1.62 -3.47
C LYS A 81 11.73 -2.60 -2.47
N VAL A 82 10.80 -2.12 -1.66
CA VAL A 82 10.03 -2.98 -0.76
C VAL A 82 8.96 -3.74 -1.55
N MET A 83 8.14 -3.04 -2.31
CA MET A 83 7.07 -3.63 -3.13
C MET A 83 6.61 -2.65 -4.22
N ASP A 84 5.77 -3.13 -5.11
CA ASP A 84 5.00 -2.26 -5.99
C ASP A 84 3.63 -1.97 -5.37
N TRP A 85 3.19 -0.71 -5.45
CA TRP A 85 1.83 -0.32 -5.13
C TRP A 85 1.04 -0.18 -6.42
N THR A 86 0.01 -1.00 -6.56
CA THR A 86 -0.74 -1.16 -7.80
C THR A 86 -2.11 -0.53 -7.67
N PHE A 87 -2.39 0.47 -8.50
CA PHE A 87 -3.65 1.19 -8.54
C PHE A 87 -4.54 0.61 -9.63
N VAL A 88 -5.74 0.17 -9.25
CA VAL A 88 -6.68 -0.54 -10.12
C VAL A 88 -8.08 0.06 -10.06
N ALA A 89 -8.91 -0.31 -11.01
CA ALA A 89 -10.35 -0.08 -10.97
C ALA A 89 -11.07 -1.34 -10.50
N PHE A 90 -12.11 -1.16 -9.70
CA PHE A 90 -13.08 -2.19 -9.33
C PHE A 90 -14.44 -1.81 -9.91
N ILE A 91 -15.15 -2.78 -10.47
CA ILE A 91 -16.47 -2.62 -11.10
C ILE A 91 -17.42 -3.73 -10.62
N SER A 92 -18.72 -3.50 -10.72
CA SER A 92 -19.76 -4.52 -10.51
C SER A 92 -20.55 -4.85 -11.77
N ASP A 93 -20.36 -4.10 -12.86
CA ASP A 93 -21.00 -4.31 -14.14
C ASP A 93 -19.99 -4.94 -15.12
N PRO A 94 -20.14 -6.23 -15.49
CA PRO A 94 -19.19 -6.92 -16.36
C PRO A 94 -19.10 -6.36 -17.79
N SER A 95 -20.06 -5.52 -18.20
CA SER A 95 -20.01 -4.83 -19.48
C SER A 95 -19.03 -3.66 -19.52
N LEU A 96 -18.62 -3.15 -18.34
CA LEU A 96 -17.62 -2.11 -18.24
C LEU A 96 -16.21 -2.69 -18.42
N LYS A 97 -15.35 -1.87 -19.03
CA LYS A 97 -13.93 -2.14 -19.14
C LYS A 97 -13.15 -0.88 -18.78
N VAL A 98 -12.22 -1.01 -17.84
CA VAL A 98 -11.40 0.09 -17.33
C VAL A 98 -9.95 -0.38 -17.26
N THR A 99 -9.16 -0.01 -18.27
CA THR A 99 -7.77 -0.46 -18.44
C THR A 99 -6.78 0.71 -18.52
N LYS A 100 -7.29 1.94 -18.59
CA LYS A 100 -6.52 3.17 -18.67
C LYS A 100 -7.33 4.34 -18.13
N TRP A 101 -6.66 5.44 -17.83
CA TRP A 101 -7.30 6.63 -17.25
C TRP A 101 -8.40 7.24 -18.11
N GLU A 102 -8.26 7.16 -19.45
CA GLU A 102 -9.24 7.68 -20.40
C GLU A 102 -10.59 6.97 -20.32
N ASP A 103 -10.61 5.72 -19.88
CA ASP A 103 -11.84 4.92 -19.72
C ASP A 103 -12.76 5.43 -18.61
N LEU A 104 -12.25 6.32 -17.74
CA LEU A 104 -13.04 6.98 -16.69
C LEU A 104 -13.94 8.09 -17.23
N SER A 105 -13.71 8.53 -18.46
CA SER A 105 -14.47 9.65 -19.07
C SER A 105 -15.96 9.38 -19.10
N GLY A 106 -16.74 10.33 -18.59
CA GLY A 106 -18.20 10.25 -18.57
C GLY A 106 -18.79 9.21 -17.62
N LYS A 107 -17.99 8.61 -16.74
CA LYS A 107 -18.44 7.61 -15.75
C LYS A 107 -18.45 8.18 -14.34
N SER A 108 -19.35 7.67 -13.50
CA SER A 108 -19.32 7.95 -12.06
C SER A 108 -18.25 7.08 -11.41
N ILE A 109 -17.37 7.72 -10.65
CA ILE A 109 -16.25 7.08 -9.97
C ILE A 109 -16.23 7.45 -8.49
N ALA A 110 -15.64 6.59 -7.69
CA ALA A 110 -15.38 6.88 -6.29
C ALA A 110 -13.98 6.42 -5.86
N PHE A 111 -13.36 7.15 -4.91
CA PHE A 111 -12.05 6.81 -4.35
C PHE A 111 -11.85 7.45 -2.96
N MET A 112 -10.74 7.09 -2.30
CA MET A 112 -10.43 7.61 -0.97
C MET A 112 -9.97 9.07 -1.02
N ASN A 113 -10.42 9.88 -0.06
CA ASN A 113 -9.96 11.26 0.12
C ASN A 113 -8.43 11.32 0.18
N GLY A 114 -7.85 12.31 -0.52
CA GLY A 114 -6.42 12.59 -0.45
C GLY A 114 -5.53 11.67 -1.30
N TRP A 115 -6.09 10.74 -2.07
CA TRP A 115 -5.32 9.91 -2.99
C TRP A 115 -5.04 10.69 -4.28
N LYS A 116 -3.93 11.44 -4.26
CA LYS A 116 -3.55 12.42 -5.29
C LYS A 116 -3.47 11.86 -6.71
N ILE A 117 -3.09 10.59 -6.85
CA ILE A 117 -3.03 9.95 -8.16
C ILE A 117 -4.43 9.86 -8.80
N PHE A 118 -5.46 9.59 -8.01
CA PHE A 118 -6.83 9.53 -8.50
C PHE A 118 -7.40 10.93 -8.74
N GLU A 119 -7.17 11.87 -7.82
CA GLU A 119 -7.57 13.28 -7.99
C GLU A 119 -7.02 13.87 -9.30
N ALA A 120 -5.76 13.57 -9.62
CA ALA A 120 -5.12 14.07 -10.84
C ALA A 120 -5.73 13.50 -12.13
N ASN A 121 -6.20 12.25 -12.10
CA ASN A 121 -6.67 11.52 -13.28
C ASN A 121 -8.22 11.45 -13.40
N ALA A 122 -8.95 11.86 -12.38
CA ALA A 122 -10.42 11.81 -12.33
C ALA A 122 -11.13 12.94 -13.09
N LYS A 123 -10.40 13.89 -13.66
CA LYS A 123 -10.93 15.17 -14.20
C LYS A 123 -12.01 15.05 -15.28
N LYS A 124 -12.06 13.92 -15.99
CA LYS A 124 -13.01 13.65 -17.06
C LYS A 124 -14.19 12.76 -16.65
N ALA A 125 -14.25 12.34 -15.39
CA ALA A 125 -15.38 11.60 -14.87
C ALA A 125 -16.64 12.48 -14.85
N SER A 126 -17.81 11.88 -15.01
CA SER A 126 -19.08 12.61 -14.95
C SER A 126 -19.49 12.99 -13.52
N ASP A 127 -19.08 12.15 -12.58
CA ASP A 127 -19.32 12.34 -11.15
C ASP A 127 -18.19 11.70 -10.34
N VAL A 128 -17.77 12.39 -9.27
CA VAL A 128 -16.68 11.97 -8.39
C VAL A 128 -17.15 12.00 -6.95
N THR A 129 -17.25 10.84 -6.34
CA THR A 129 -17.52 10.70 -4.91
C THR A 129 -16.25 10.33 -4.17
N THR A 130 -15.99 10.97 -3.04
CA THR A 130 -14.86 10.62 -2.17
C THR A 130 -15.32 10.31 -0.75
N THR A 131 -14.60 9.42 -0.07
CA THR A 131 -14.86 9.04 1.32
C THR A 131 -13.53 8.74 2.03
N SER A 132 -13.54 8.81 3.35
CA SER A 132 -12.40 8.37 4.20
C SER A 132 -12.56 6.93 4.73
N ASN A 133 -13.69 6.27 4.42
CA ASN A 133 -13.97 4.90 4.86
C ASN A 133 -14.01 3.95 3.65
N PRO A 134 -13.08 2.97 3.57
CA PRO A 134 -13.01 2.05 2.44
C PRO A 134 -14.21 1.08 2.35
N GLU A 135 -14.85 0.72 3.46
CA GLU A 135 -16.05 -0.12 3.45
C GLU A 135 -17.24 0.64 2.84
N ILE A 136 -17.39 1.92 3.18
CA ILE A 136 -18.38 2.80 2.53
C ILE A 136 -18.10 2.90 1.04
N LEU A 137 -16.83 3.07 0.66
CA LEU A 137 -16.40 3.17 -0.74
C LEU A 137 -16.87 1.97 -1.56
N PHE A 138 -16.55 0.75 -1.12
CA PHE A 138 -16.96 -0.48 -1.80
C PHE A 138 -18.48 -0.73 -1.70
N GLY A 139 -19.12 -0.28 -0.61
CA GLY A 139 -20.57 -0.30 -0.48
C GLY A 139 -21.29 0.59 -1.49
N LEU A 140 -20.70 1.71 -1.94
CA LEU A 140 -21.25 2.53 -3.03
C LEU A 140 -21.27 1.75 -4.35
N LEU A 141 -20.19 1.01 -4.64
CA LEU A 141 -20.09 0.16 -5.84
C LEU A 141 -21.13 -0.96 -5.82
N ALA A 142 -21.19 -1.71 -4.72
CA ALA A 142 -22.11 -2.84 -4.57
C ALA A 142 -23.60 -2.43 -4.67
N LYS A 143 -23.92 -1.20 -4.24
CA LYS A 143 -25.28 -0.63 -4.34
C LYS A 143 -25.56 0.07 -5.67
N GLY A 144 -24.64 0.02 -6.62
CA GLY A 144 -24.78 0.68 -7.92
C GLY A 144 -24.81 2.23 -7.87
N ARG A 145 -24.39 2.84 -6.74
CA ARG A 145 -24.34 4.30 -6.57
C ARG A 145 -23.13 4.94 -7.24
N THR A 146 -22.11 4.15 -7.54
CA THR A 146 -20.99 4.49 -8.42
C THR A 146 -20.76 3.35 -9.39
N LYS A 147 -20.17 3.61 -10.55
CA LYS A 147 -19.87 2.58 -11.55
C LYS A 147 -18.48 1.99 -11.38
N ILE A 148 -17.54 2.78 -10.83
CA ILE A 148 -16.13 2.42 -10.71
C ILE A 148 -15.63 2.87 -9.34
N VAL A 149 -14.94 2.00 -8.64
CA VAL A 149 -14.13 2.34 -7.47
C VAL A 149 -12.67 2.25 -7.86
N LEU A 150 -11.90 3.29 -7.56
CA LEU A 150 -10.45 3.33 -7.75
C LEU A 150 -9.77 3.10 -6.40
N PHE A 151 -8.92 2.07 -6.34
CA PHE A 151 -8.27 1.70 -5.06
C PHE A 151 -6.93 1.00 -5.29
N GLU A 152 -6.23 0.71 -4.19
CA GLU A 152 -5.05 -0.15 -4.21
C GLU A 152 -5.48 -1.62 -4.32
N GLN A 153 -4.76 -2.37 -5.13
CA GLN A 153 -5.10 -3.75 -5.51
C GLN A 153 -5.36 -4.66 -4.31
N TRP A 154 -4.39 -4.79 -3.40
CA TRP A 154 -4.45 -5.79 -2.34
C TRP A 154 -5.49 -5.47 -1.28
N SER A 155 -5.56 -4.20 -0.90
CA SER A 155 -6.57 -3.73 0.05
C SER A 155 -7.98 -3.81 -0.53
N GLY A 156 -8.13 -3.57 -1.84
CA GLY A 156 -9.40 -3.75 -2.52
C GLY A 156 -9.83 -5.23 -2.59
N LEU A 157 -8.89 -6.13 -2.91
CA LEU A 157 -9.16 -7.58 -2.90
C LEU A 157 -9.53 -8.09 -1.52
N GLN A 158 -8.85 -7.61 -0.46
CA GLN A 158 -9.20 -7.94 0.91
C GLN A 158 -10.64 -7.48 1.25
N LEU A 159 -10.99 -6.24 0.90
CA LEU A 159 -12.34 -5.70 1.15
C LEU A 159 -13.44 -6.46 0.42
N ILE A 160 -13.21 -6.85 -0.84
CA ILE A 160 -14.15 -7.70 -1.59
C ILE A 160 -14.41 -9.00 -0.84
N ASN A 161 -13.36 -9.64 -0.37
CA ASN A 161 -13.45 -10.90 0.37
C ASN A 161 -14.18 -10.71 1.73
N ASP A 162 -13.77 -9.72 2.51
CA ASP A 162 -14.31 -9.47 3.85
C ASP A 162 -15.80 -9.07 3.82
N LEU A 163 -16.18 -8.27 2.82
CA LEU A 163 -17.55 -7.81 2.62
C LEU A 163 -18.41 -8.76 1.77
N ARG A 164 -17.84 -9.87 1.28
CA ARG A 164 -18.51 -10.87 0.41
C ARG A 164 -19.16 -10.22 -0.80
N LEU A 165 -18.39 -9.40 -1.53
CA LEU A 165 -18.85 -8.70 -2.73
C LEU A 165 -18.54 -9.53 -3.98
N ASP A 166 -19.26 -10.63 -4.16
CA ASP A 166 -18.98 -11.64 -5.20
C ASP A 166 -19.14 -11.08 -6.63
N ASP A 167 -19.98 -10.06 -6.82
CA ASP A 167 -20.20 -9.39 -8.10
C ASP A 167 -19.16 -8.30 -8.42
N VAL A 168 -18.26 -7.97 -7.46
CA VAL A 168 -17.23 -6.94 -7.66
C VAL A 168 -15.98 -7.55 -8.25
N MET A 169 -15.53 -6.99 -9.38
CA MET A 169 -14.37 -7.46 -10.13
C MET A 169 -13.29 -6.39 -10.20
N MET A 170 -12.06 -6.81 -9.94
CA MET A 170 -10.87 -6.00 -10.22
C MET A 170 -10.59 -6.01 -11.73
N GLN A 171 -10.24 -4.85 -12.28
CA GLN A 171 -9.91 -4.71 -13.69
C GLN A 171 -8.40 -4.79 -13.91
N GLU A 172 -8.01 -5.39 -15.02
CA GLU A 172 -6.63 -5.47 -15.52
C GLU A 172 -6.54 -4.99 -16.97
N PRO A 173 -5.41 -4.42 -17.39
CA PRO A 173 -4.21 -4.10 -16.62
C PRO A 173 -4.45 -2.97 -15.60
N PRO A 174 -3.51 -2.80 -14.61
CA PRO A 174 -3.61 -1.73 -13.63
C PRO A 174 -3.49 -0.35 -14.28
N LEU A 175 -4.16 0.63 -13.67
CA LEU A 175 -4.12 2.04 -14.12
C LEU A 175 -2.76 2.70 -13.87
N ALA A 176 -2.07 2.29 -12.81
CA ALA A 176 -0.71 2.71 -12.49
C ALA A 176 -0.04 1.75 -11.51
N VAL A 177 1.30 1.71 -11.57
CA VAL A 177 2.17 1.03 -10.61
C VAL A 177 3.19 2.01 -10.10
N ARG A 178 3.48 1.99 -8.80
CA ARG A 178 4.49 2.82 -8.15
C ARG A 178 5.38 1.95 -7.28
N GLU A 179 6.69 2.06 -7.49
CA GLU A 179 7.68 1.43 -6.63
C GLU A 179 7.69 2.12 -5.26
N MET A 180 7.67 1.32 -4.20
CA MET A 180 7.67 1.77 -2.82
C MET A 180 8.94 1.36 -2.10
N PHE A 181 9.45 2.29 -1.30
CA PHE A 181 10.72 2.19 -0.61
C PHE A 181 10.56 2.47 0.88
N MET A 182 11.45 1.90 1.67
CA MET A 182 11.64 2.25 3.07
C MET A 182 12.45 3.54 3.18
N TYR A 183 12.14 4.36 4.17
CA TYR A 183 12.94 5.49 4.59
C TYR A 183 13.28 5.37 6.06
N VAL A 184 14.47 5.82 6.43
CA VAL A 184 14.92 5.91 7.81
C VAL A 184 15.17 7.37 8.20
N HIS A 185 15.07 7.71 9.49
CA HIS A 185 15.55 8.99 9.97
C HIS A 185 17.08 9.07 9.79
N LYS A 186 17.63 10.24 9.50
CA LYS A 186 19.07 10.44 9.22
C LYS A 186 20.00 9.93 10.31
N ARG A 187 19.56 9.85 11.59
CA ARG A 187 20.34 9.25 12.68
C ARG A 187 20.70 7.79 12.42
N HIS A 188 19.94 7.11 11.58
CA HIS A 188 20.14 5.72 11.15
C HIS A 188 20.70 5.61 9.72
N ALA A 189 21.23 6.68 9.14
CA ALA A 189 21.79 6.67 7.79
C ALA A 189 22.87 5.58 7.60
N ALA A 190 23.63 5.27 8.65
CA ALA A 190 24.65 4.21 8.61
C ALA A 190 24.05 2.80 8.40
N LEU A 191 22.77 2.58 8.74
CA LEU A 191 22.08 1.29 8.54
C LEU A 191 21.57 1.09 7.10
N VAL A 192 21.48 2.16 6.30
CA VAL A 192 20.87 2.12 4.95
C VAL A 192 21.47 1.05 4.05
N PRO A 193 22.80 0.88 3.92
CA PRO A 193 23.36 -0.18 3.08
C PRO A 193 22.97 -1.59 3.57
N ALA A 194 23.02 -1.83 4.87
CA ALA A 194 22.68 -3.11 5.45
C ALA A 194 21.18 -3.45 5.32
N LEU A 195 20.30 -2.44 5.45
CA LEU A 195 18.85 -2.60 5.22
C LEU A 195 18.56 -2.96 3.75
N ALA A 196 19.21 -2.29 2.81
CA ALA A 196 19.06 -2.58 1.40
C ALA A 196 19.55 -4.00 1.06
N GLU A 197 20.71 -4.39 1.58
CA GLU A 197 21.28 -5.73 1.40
C GLU A 197 20.37 -6.82 2.02
N ALA A 198 19.87 -6.62 3.24
CA ALA A 198 18.97 -7.56 3.90
C ALA A 198 17.68 -7.77 3.10
N LEU A 199 17.09 -6.69 2.56
CA LEU A 199 15.88 -6.78 1.74
C LEU A 199 16.16 -7.47 0.40
N ALA A 200 17.29 -7.18 -0.25
CA ALA A 200 17.72 -7.86 -1.47
C ALA A 200 17.97 -9.36 -1.21
N ALA A 201 18.64 -9.70 -0.11
CA ALA A 201 18.90 -11.09 0.29
C ALA A 201 17.60 -11.87 0.51
N MET A 202 16.57 -11.25 1.15
CA MET A 202 15.25 -11.88 1.31
C MET A 202 14.57 -12.25 -0.01
N LYS A 203 14.81 -11.46 -1.06
CA LYS A 203 14.27 -11.74 -2.40
C LYS A 203 14.99 -12.92 -3.05
N HIS A 204 16.29 -13.06 -2.81
CA HIS A 204 17.11 -14.14 -3.35
C HIS A 204 16.93 -15.47 -2.64
N ASP A 205 16.84 -15.48 -1.32
CA ASP A 205 16.72 -16.70 -0.51
C ASP A 205 15.30 -17.25 -0.40
N GLY A 206 14.32 -16.55 -0.97
CA GLY A 206 12.92 -16.96 -1.01
C GLY A 206 12.09 -16.55 0.20
N ALA A 207 12.65 -15.91 1.23
CA ALA A 207 11.90 -15.45 2.40
C ALA A 207 10.81 -14.43 2.01
N TYR A 208 11.14 -13.51 1.10
CA TYR A 208 10.19 -12.54 0.55
C TYR A 208 9.00 -13.24 -0.15
N LYS A 209 9.28 -14.22 -1.01
CA LYS A 209 8.26 -15.00 -1.72
C LYS A 209 7.40 -15.83 -0.76
N LYS A 210 8.00 -16.39 0.28
CA LYS A 210 7.26 -17.12 1.32
C LYS A 210 6.26 -16.20 2.01
N ILE A 211 6.69 -15.02 2.46
CA ILE A 211 5.80 -14.02 3.09
C ILE A 211 4.66 -13.63 2.14
N TYR A 212 4.98 -13.39 0.86
CA TYR A 212 3.95 -13.09 -0.15
C TYR A 212 2.91 -14.21 -0.27
N ASN A 213 3.34 -15.48 -0.40
CA ASN A 213 2.43 -16.62 -0.53
C ASN A 213 1.53 -16.82 0.69
N GLU A 214 2.06 -16.57 1.89
CA GLU A 214 1.36 -16.74 3.16
C GLU A 214 0.43 -15.57 3.50
N THR A 215 0.48 -14.47 2.77
CA THR A 215 -0.32 -13.26 2.97
C THR A 215 -1.12 -12.91 1.72
N LEU A 216 -0.54 -12.16 0.79
CA LEU A 216 -1.23 -11.63 -0.40
C LEU A 216 -1.62 -12.73 -1.40
N GLY A 217 -0.79 -13.76 -1.54
CA GLY A 217 -1.04 -14.85 -2.47
C GLY A 217 -2.34 -15.63 -2.19
N GLN A 218 -2.76 -15.67 -0.93
CA GLN A 218 -4.01 -16.31 -0.54
C GLN A 218 -5.26 -15.58 -1.06
N LEU A 219 -5.18 -14.25 -1.22
CA LEU A 219 -6.28 -13.45 -1.75
C LEU A 219 -6.56 -13.72 -3.23
N LEU A 220 -5.52 -14.08 -4.00
CA LEU A 220 -5.67 -14.47 -5.40
C LEU A 220 -6.24 -15.88 -5.53
N ALA A 221 -5.84 -16.80 -4.66
CA ALA A 221 -6.34 -18.17 -4.65
C ALA A 221 -7.83 -18.26 -4.28
N ALA A 222 -8.31 -17.40 -3.38
CA ALA A 222 -9.72 -17.34 -2.99
C ALA A 222 -10.66 -16.91 -4.13
N LYS A 223 -10.16 -16.24 -5.17
CA LYS A 223 -10.94 -15.84 -6.37
C LYS A 223 -10.99 -16.91 -7.45
N ALA A 224 -10.14 -17.92 -7.41
CA ALA A 224 -10.05 -18.97 -8.42
C ALA A 224 -10.99 -20.16 -8.15
N ASN A 225 -11.65 -20.18 -7.01
CA ASN A 225 -12.66 -21.15 -6.58
C ASN A 225 -14.05 -20.52 -6.53
#